data_13a73858bb3b9436365f5f140b61a1e9
#
_entry.id   13a73858bb3b9436365f5f140b61a1e9
#
_cell.length_a   1.000
_cell.length_b   1.000
_cell.length_c   1.000
_cell.angle_alpha   90.00
_cell.angle_beta   90.00
_cell.angle_gamma   90.00
#
_symmetry.space_group_name_H-M   'P 1'
#
loop_
_entity.id
_entity.type
_entity.pdbx_description
1 polymer ?
#
loop_
_entity_poly.entity_id
_entity_poly.type
_entity_poly.pdbx_seq_one_letter_code
_entity_poly.pdbx_strand_id
1 'polypeptide(L)'
;MGLFDFLKKKEKEEWIEISSPLNGKVIDLEEVPDEAFSNKMIGDGCAIEPTEGAIYAPVDGEITIFETNHATSFETADGLEMIVHFGIDTVSLCGEGFKRTAEDGKEVKKGDKLVEYDLEFIKSKVPSVKTPVIINNMDIVEEIDIIAKGKEVKAGELLMKIKIK
;
A
#
# COMPACT_ATOMS: atom_id res chain seq x y z
N MET A 1 31.49 23.17 -1.29
CA MET A 1 30.08 22.94 -1.50
C MET A 1 29.66 23.55 -2.79
N GLY A 2 29.35 22.77 -3.69
CA GLY A 2 29.12 23.26 -5.00
C GLY A 2 27.87 22.67 -5.61
N LEU A 3 27.79 22.88 -6.89
CA LEU A 3 26.73 22.37 -7.74
C LEU A 3 26.48 20.87 -7.57
N PHE A 4 27.52 20.10 -7.32
CA PHE A 4 27.39 18.64 -7.14
C PHE A 4 26.58 18.24 -5.89
N ASP A 5 26.76 18.94 -4.77
CA ASP A 5 26.00 18.66 -3.55
C ASP A 5 24.53 18.99 -3.72
N PHE A 6 24.25 20.08 -4.44
CA PHE A 6 22.89 20.49 -4.78
C PHE A 6 22.20 19.46 -5.68
N LEU A 7 22.90 18.99 -6.72
CA LEU A 7 22.37 17.99 -7.64
C LEU A 7 22.13 16.66 -6.95
N LYS A 8 23.07 16.22 -6.09
CA LYS A 8 22.93 15.01 -5.29
C LYS A 8 21.72 15.06 -4.36
N LYS A 9 21.50 16.19 -3.71
CA LYS A 9 20.37 16.42 -2.84
C LYS A 9 19.06 16.39 -3.61
N LYS A 10 19.04 17.00 -4.80
CA LYS A 10 17.88 17.01 -5.70
C LYS A 10 17.55 15.62 -6.22
N GLU A 11 18.54 14.81 -6.57
CA GLU A 11 18.33 13.42 -6.98
C GLU A 11 17.73 12.57 -5.86
N LYS A 12 18.18 12.77 -4.60
CA LYS A 12 17.63 12.09 -3.44
C LYS A 12 16.17 12.47 -3.16
N GLU A 13 15.80 13.73 -3.47
CA GLU A 13 14.45 14.25 -3.29
C GLU A 13 13.48 13.74 -4.35
N GLU A 14 13.98 13.16 -5.46
CA GLU A 14 13.16 12.61 -6.53
C GLU A 14 12.51 11.25 -6.16
N TRP A 15 13.02 10.57 -5.15
CA TRP A 15 12.49 9.28 -4.71
C TRP A 15 11.48 9.45 -3.59
N ILE A 16 10.29 8.88 -3.80
CA ILE A 16 9.25 8.83 -2.77
C ILE A 16 9.40 7.51 -2.02
N GLU A 17 9.56 7.59 -0.71
CA GLU A 17 9.65 6.41 0.14
C GLU A 17 8.25 5.99 0.60
N ILE A 18 7.91 4.74 0.38
CA ILE A 18 6.63 4.16 0.77
C ILE A 18 6.88 3.14 1.88
N SER A 19 6.25 3.35 3.02
CA SER A 19 6.34 2.44 4.15
C SER A 19 5.39 1.27 3.98
N SER A 20 5.67 0.16 4.64
CA SER A 20 4.73 -0.95 4.68
C SER A 20 3.45 -0.54 5.41
N PRO A 21 2.27 -0.78 4.82
CA PRO A 21 1.00 -0.46 5.46
C PRO A 21 0.56 -1.50 6.48
N LEU A 22 1.22 -2.65 6.55
CA LEU A 22 0.85 -3.73 7.48
C LEU A 22 2.05 -4.61 7.80
N ASN A 23 1.89 -5.41 8.85
CA ASN A 23 2.88 -6.41 9.22
C ASN A 23 2.68 -7.67 8.39
N GLY A 24 3.75 -8.20 7.82
CA GLY A 24 3.67 -9.43 7.05
C GLY A 24 4.87 -9.67 6.14
N LYS A 25 4.74 -10.68 5.30
CA LYS A 25 5.76 -11.05 4.33
C LYS A 25 5.50 -10.39 2.99
N VAL A 26 6.50 -9.72 2.45
CA VAL A 26 6.43 -9.10 1.11
C VAL A 26 6.61 -10.18 0.05
N ILE A 27 5.63 -10.25 -0.84
CA ILE A 27 5.60 -11.22 -1.94
C ILE A 27 5.40 -10.49 -3.26
N ASP A 28 5.67 -11.20 -4.36
CA ASP A 28 5.46 -10.65 -5.70
C ASP A 28 3.96 -10.50 -5.99
N LEU A 29 3.62 -9.47 -6.73
CA LEU A 29 2.23 -9.21 -7.12
C LEU A 29 1.63 -10.38 -7.91
N GLU A 30 2.47 -11.08 -8.68
CA GLU A 30 2.06 -12.25 -9.46
C GLU A 30 1.57 -13.42 -8.60
N GLU A 31 1.91 -13.44 -7.30
CA GLU A 31 1.46 -14.48 -6.37
C GLU A 31 0.03 -14.26 -5.86
N VAL A 32 -0.57 -13.11 -6.16
CA VAL A 32 -1.94 -12.79 -5.77
C VAL A 32 -2.92 -13.55 -6.67
N PRO A 33 -3.87 -14.30 -6.10
CA PRO A 33 -4.81 -15.10 -6.91
C PRO A 33 -5.98 -14.27 -7.46
N ASP A 34 -5.65 -13.22 -8.20
CA ASP A 34 -6.61 -12.34 -8.87
C ASP A 34 -5.89 -11.74 -10.08
N GLU A 35 -6.41 -11.97 -11.27
CA GLU A 35 -5.78 -11.56 -12.52
C GLU A 35 -5.62 -10.04 -12.66
N ALA A 36 -6.56 -9.26 -12.11
CA ALA A 36 -6.49 -7.81 -12.16
C ALA A 36 -5.24 -7.29 -11.44
N PHE A 37 -4.85 -7.94 -10.36
CA PHE A 37 -3.65 -7.59 -9.61
C PHE A 37 -2.41 -8.30 -10.17
N SER A 38 -2.46 -9.61 -10.37
CA SER A 38 -1.30 -10.41 -10.80
C SER A 38 -0.80 -10.03 -12.20
N ASN A 39 -1.69 -9.60 -13.08
CA ASN A 39 -1.36 -9.14 -14.42
C ASN A 39 -1.10 -7.63 -14.49
N LYS A 40 -1.02 -6.95 -13.34
CA LYS A 40 -0.72 -5.52 -13.23
C LYS A 40 -1.70 -4.62 -14.00
N MET A 41 -2.94 -5.06 -14.09
CA MET A 41 -4.00 -4.32 -14.80
C MET A 41 -4.44 -3.05 -14.04
N ILE A 42 -4.33 -3.08 -12.70
CA ILE A 42 -4.72 -1.96 -11.84
C ILE A 42 -3.54 -1.01 -11.60
N GLY A 43 -2.32 -1.53 -11.69
CA GLY A 43 -1.07 -0.82 -11.44
C GLY A 43 0.04 -1.77 -11.09
N ASP A 44 1.14 -1.26 -10.59
CA ASP A 44 2.30 -2.06 -10.22
C ASP A 44 2.67 -1.84 -8.75
N GLY A 45 3.36 -2.79 -8.17
CA GLY A 45 3.78 -2.76 -6.77
C GLY A 45 4.14 -4.14 -6.27
N CYS A 46 3.67 -4.46 -5.08
CA CYS A 46 3.89 -5.76 -4.46
C CYS A 46 2.64 -6.18 -3.71
N ALA A 47 2.72 -7.32 -3.03
CA ALA A 47 1.67 -7.74 -2.11
C ALA A 47 2.31 -8.11 -0.77
N ILE A 48 1.50 -8.15 0.26
CA ILE A 48 1.94 -8.55 1.61
C ILE A 48 1.01 -9.63 2.12
N GLU A 49 1.60 -10.69 2.63
CA GLU A 49 0.87 -11.75 3.32
C GLU A 49 0.80 -11.36 4.80
N PRO A 50 -0.37 -10.95 5.32
CA PRO A 50 -0.48 -10.31 6.63
C PRO A 50 -0.32 -11.28 7.78
N THR A 51 0.28 -10.79 8.87
CA THR A 51 0.43 -11.52 10.13
C THR A 51 -0.40 -10.90 11.26
N GLU A 52 -0.89 -9.68 11.07
CA GLU A 52 -1.70 -8.98 12.06
C GLU A 52 -2.85 -8.22 11.38
N GLY A 53 -3.87 -7.87 12.16
CA GLY A 53 -5.11 -7.28 11.68
C GLY A 53 -5.17 -5.76 11.76
N ALA A 54 -4.31 -5.05 11.04
CA ALA A 54 -4.38 -3.58 10.96
C ALA A 54 -3.70 -3.06 9.71
N ILE A 55 -4.21 -1.93 9.20
CA ILE A 55 -3.60 -1.18 8.08
C ILE A 55 -3.24 0.21 8.56
N TYR A 56 -2.03 0.64 8.23
CA TYR A 56 -1.46 1.95 8.55
C TYR A 56 -1.14 2.71 7.26
N ALA A 57 -1.16 4.03 7.32
CA ALA A 57 -0.85 4.85 6.16
C ALA A 57 0.60 4.64 5.70
N PRO A 58 0.82 4.23 4.44
CA PRO A 58 2.17 4.04 3.89
C PRO A 58 2.82 5.34 3.41
N VAL A 59 2.03 6.39 3.29
CA VAL A 59 2.44 7.71 2.81
C VAL A 59 1.65 8.78 3.56
N ASP A 60 2.16 10.03 3.49
CA ASP A 60 1.36 11.21 3.81
C ASP A 60 0.44 11.50 2.63
N GLY A 61 -0.81 11.78 2.87
CA GLY A 61 -1.73 12.11 1.78
C GLY A 61 -3.19 12.10 2.20
N GLU A 62 -4.04 12.38 1.22
CA GLU A 62 -5.48 12.30 1.37
C GLU A 62 -5.94 10.87 1.14
N ILE A 63 -6.85 10.39 1.99
CA ILE A 63 -7.34 9.00 1.91
C ILE A 63 -8.79 8.94 1.46
N THR A 64 -9.09 7.85 0.78
CA THR A 64 -10.46 7.40 0.53
C THR A 64 -10.57 5.98 1.04
N ILE A 65 -11.36 5.77 2.09
CA ILE A 65 -11.63 4.43 2.61
C ILE A 65 -12.90 3.93 1.94
N PHE A 66 -12.82 2.78 1.28
CA PHE A 66 -13.96 2.20 0.59
C PHE A 66 -15.08 1.86 1.57
N GLU A 67 -16.31 1.97 1.13
CA GLU A 67 -17.50 1.79 1.97
C GLU A 67 -17.45 0.52 2.84
N THR A 68 -16.97 -0.57 2.28
CA THR A 68 -16.84 -1.86 2.97
C THR A 68 -15.53 -2.01 3.75
N ASN A 69 -14.73 -0.96 3.86
CA ASN A 69 -13.46 -0.88 4.60
C ASN A 69 -12.35 -1.84 4.14
N HIS A 70 -12.56 -2.59 3.05
CA HIS A 70 -11.59 -3.56 2.55
C HIS A 70 -10.44 -2.96 1.76
N ALA A 71 -10.56 -1.72 1.33
CA ALA A 71 -9.54 -1.04 0.55
C ALA A 71 -9.46 0.43 0.95
N THR A 72 -8.25 0.98 0.88
CA THR A 72 -7.98 2.41 1.10
C THR A 72 -7.10 2.90 -0.03
N SER A 73 -7.49 3.99 -0.67
CA SER A 73 -6.66 4.67 -1.66
C SER A 73 -6.07 5.94 -1.07
N PHE A 74 -4.92 6.34 -1.64
CA PHE A 74 -4.10 7.45 -1.16
C PHE A 74 -3.72 8.33 -2.33
N GLU A 75 -3.75 9.64 -2.13
CA GLU A 75 -3.22 10.60 -3.08
C GLU A 75 -2.20 11.48 -2.35
N THR A 76 -0.95 11.46 -2.81
CA THR A 76 0.12 12.25 -2.22
C THR A 76 0.17 13.66 -2.82
N ALA A 77 0.88 14.57 -2.14
CA ALA A 77 1.10 15.92 -2.65
C ALA A 77 1.85 15.93 -3.99
N ASP A 78 2.63 14.90 -4.26
CA ASP A 78 3.36 14.73 -5.52
C ASP A 78 2.49 14.20 -6.66
N GLY A 79 1.22 13.91 -6.39
CA GLY A 79 0.29 13.37 -7.38
C GLY A 79 0.33 11.85 -7.53
N LEU A 80 1.04 11.14 -6.68
CA LEU A 80 1.07 9.69 -6.70
C LEU A 80 -0.25 9.13 -6.16
N GLU A 81 -0.85 8.22 -6.90
CA GLU A 81 -2.07 7.53 -6.50
C GLU A 81 -1.77 6.07 -6.21
N MET A 82 -2.19 5.59 -5.05
CA MET A 82 -1.97 4.20 -4.67
C MET A 82 -3.16 3.62 -3.92
N ILE A 83 -3.22 2.31 -3.86
CA ILE A 83 -4.27 1.57 -3.16
C ILE A 83 -3.66 0.43 -2.35
N VAL A 84 -4.20 0.22 -1.15
CA VAL A 84 -3.97 -0.97 -0.34
C VAL A 84 -5.30 -1.71 -0.31
N HIS A 85 -5.33 -2.89 -0.95
CA HIS A 85 -6.54 -3.71 -1.06
C HIS A 85 -6.39 -4.94 -0.18
N PHE A 86 -7.08 -4.94 0.96
CA PHE A 86 -6.93 -6.01 1.92
C PHE A 86 -7.59 -7.31 1.42
N GLY A 87 -6.76 -8.32 1.17
CA GLY A 87 -7.21 -9.64 0.73
C GLY A 87 -7.87 -9.65 -0.64
N ILE A 88 -8.39 -10.77 -1.01
CA ILE A 88 -9.08 -11.00 -2.28
C ILE A 88 -10.53 -11.34 -2.01
N ASP A 89 -11.43 -10.71 -2.75
CA ASP A 89 -12.89 -10.88 -2.64
C ASP A 89 -13.47 -10.43 -1.29
N THR A 90 -12.73 -9.60 -0.57
CA THR A 90 -13.13 -9.08 0.75
C THR A 90 -14.29 -8.10 0.69
N VAL A 91 -14.57 -7.52 -0.47
CA VAL A 91 -15.76 -6.69 -0.70
C VAL A 91 -17.05 -7.45 -0.39
N SER A 92 -17.06 -8.76 -0.61
CA SER A 92 -18.23 -9.62 -0.37
C SER A 92 -18.59 -9.74 1.11
N LEU A 93 -17.69 -9.37 2.01
CA LEU A 93 -17.95 -9.39 3.46
C LEU A 93 -18.82 -8.21 3.92
N CYS A 94 -19.04 -7.23 3.06
CA CYS A 94 -19.86 -6.04 3.35
C CYS A 94 -19.42 -5.29 4.62
N GLY A 95 -18.11 -5.29 4.89
CA GLY A 95 -17.53 -4.62 6.05
C GLY A 95 -17.41 -5.48 7.29
N GLU A 96 -17.96 -6.68 7.29
CA GLU A 96 -17.87 -7.59 8.45
C GLU A 96 -16.42 -8.00 8.70
N GLY A 97 -15.98 -7.85 9.94
CA GLY A 97 -14.60 -8.15 10.33
C GLY A 97 -13.67 -6.94 10.20
N PHE A 98 -14.16 -5.81 9.70
CA PHE A 98 -13.38 -4.57 9.58
C PHE A 98 -13.92 -3.48 10.49
N LYS A 99 -13.01 -2.67 11.03
CA LYS A 99 -13.38 -1.49 11.82
C LYS A 99 -12.51 -0.32 11.38
N ARG A 100 -13.16 0.73 10.88
CA ARG A 100 -12.49 1.97 10.50
C ARG A 100 -12.01 2.73 11.74
N THR A 101 -10.73 3.12 11.76
CA THR A 101 -10.14 3.92 12.84
C THR A 101 -9.75 5.32 12.40
N ALA A 102 -9.70 5.56 11.09
CA ALA A 102 -9.47 6.88 10.51
C ALA A 102 -10.73 7.38 9.82
N GLU A 103 -10.77 8.67 9.56
CA GLU A 103 -11.90 9.32 8.91
C GLU A 103 -11.69 9.39 7.41
N ASP A 104 -12.67 8.92 6.64
CA ASP A 104 -12.63 8.97 5.19
C ASP A 104 -12.56 10.42 4.69
N GLY A 105 -11.80 10.65 3.62
CA GLY A 105 -11.66 11.96 2.99
C GLY A 105 -10.71 12.91 3.71
N LYS A 106 -10.03 12.47 4.75
CA LYS A 106 -9.09 13.31 5.51
C LYS A 106 -7.64 13.09 5.06
N GLU A 107 -6.77 14.04 5.43
CA GLU A 107 -5.34 13.85 5.29
C GLU A 107 -4.81 13.01 6.44
N VAL A 108 -3.89 12.13 6.12
CA VAL A 108 -3.21 11.29 7.11
C VAL A 108 -1.71 11.46 7.00
N LYS A 109 -1.04 11.09 8.06
CA LYS A 109 0.42 11.00 8.11
C LYS A 109 0.86 9.55 8.06
N LYS A 110 1.98 9.32 7.43
CA LYS A 110 2.63 8.01 7.38
C LYS A 110 2.66 7.39 8.78
N GLY A 111 2.12 6.18 8.93
CA GLY A 111 2.04 5.47 10.21
C GLY A 111 0.72 5.63 10.95
N ASP A 112 -0.17 6.49 10.51
CA ASP A 112 -1.51 6.60 11.11
C ASP A 112 -2.29 5.32 10.87
N LYS A 113 -2.95 4.82 11.91
CA LYS A 113 -3.79 3.62 11.80
C LYS A 113 -5.10 3.95 11.09
N LEU A 114 -5.45 3.17 10.09
CA LEU A 114 -6.60 3.45 9.22
C LEU A 114 -7.78 2.51 9.45
N VAL A 115 -7.48 1.21 9.55
CA VAL A 115 -8.49 0.15 9.65
C VAL A 115 -7.93 -0.97 10.52
N GLU A 116 -8.77 -1.51 11.40
CA GLU A 116 -8.49 -2.75 12.12
C GLU A 116 -9.35 -3.85 11.52
N TYR A 117 -8.87 -5.08 11.51
CA TYR A 117 -9.65 -6.21 11.03
C TYR A 117 -9.33 -7.48 11.81
N ASP A 118 -10.32 -8.37 11.84
CA ASP A 118 -10.18 -9.70 12.42
C ASP A 118 -9.58 -10.64 11.36
N LEU A 119 -8.27 -10.79 11.39
CA LEU A 119 -7.53 -11.57 10.37
C LEU A 119 -8.04 -13.02 10.28
N GLU A 120 -8.23 -13.68 11.42
CA GLU A 120 -8.67 -15.07 11.44
C GLU A 120 -10.08 -15.25 10.88
N PHE A 121 -10.99 -14.32 11.22
CA PHE A 121 -12.35 -14.32 10.69
C PHE A 121 -12.32 -14.15 9.16
N ILE A 122 -11.61 -13.13 8.67
CA ILE A 122 -11.55 -12.83 7.23
C ILE A 122 -10.91 -13.99 6.48
N LYS A 123 -9.82 -14.53 7.02
CA LYS A 123 -9.09 -15.66 6.44
C LYS A 123 -10.01 -16.89 6.24
N SER A 124 -10.98 -17.09 7.14
CA SER A 124 -11.93 -18.18 7.05
C SER A 124 -13.04 -17.97 6.01
N LYS A 125 -13.20 -16.74 5.50
CA LYS A 125 -14.33 -16.35 4.63
C LYS A 125 -13.95 -16.05 3.18
N VAL A 126 -12.68 -15.77 2.92
CA VAL A 126 -12.24 -15.31 1.58
C VAL A 126 -11.18 -16.24 0.99
N PRO A 127 -11.00 -16.21 -0.35
CA PRO A 127 -10.00 -17.07 -1.02
C PRO A 127 -8.57 -16.80 -0.59
N SER A 128 -8.24 -15.56 -0.25
CA SER A 128 -6.87 -15.17 0.11
C SER A 128 -6.87 -13.88 0.92
N VAL A 129 -5.95 -13.78 1.87
CA VAL A 129 -5.70 -12.54 2.61
C VAL A 129 -4.48 -11.78 2.07
N LYS A 130 -3.85 -12.28 1.03
CA LYS A 130 -2.75 -11.57 0.35
C LYS A 130 -3.24 -10.18 -0.04
N THR A 131 -2.47 -9.17 0.34
CA THR A 131 -2.89 -7.78 0.29
C THR A 131 -2.05 -7.00 -0.73
N PRO A 132 -2.60 -6.70 -1.91
CA PRO A 132 -1.91 -5.85 -2.89
C PRO A 132 -1.66 -4.44 -2.35
N VAL A 133 -0.44 -3.94 -2.58
CA VAL A 133 -0.01 -2.57 -2.31
C VAL A 133 0.46 -2.02 -3.65
N ILE A 134 -0.35 -1.19 -4.27
CA ILE A 134 -0.25 -0.86 -5.70
C ILE A 134 -0.18 0.64 -5.94
N ILE A 135 0.67 1.03 -6.87
CA ILE A 135 0.69 2.35 -7.47
C ILE A 135 -0.21 2.30 -8.70
N ASN A 136 -1.27 3.10 -8.70
CA ASN A 136 -2.29 3.07 -9.75
C ASN A 136 -1.90 3.87 -11.00
N ASN A 137 -1.33 5.07 -10.81
CA ASN A 137 -1.01 5.95 -11.93
C ASN A 137 0.44 5.80 -12.39
N MET A 138 0.75 4.64 -12.93
CA MET A 138 2.10 4.29 -13.41
C MET A 138 2.61 5.18 -14.54
N ASP A 139 1.73 5.93 -15.20
CA ASP A 139 2.10 6.88 -16.26
C ASP A 139 3.04 7.99 -15.78
N ILE A 140 2.96 8.36 -14.50
CA ILE A 140 3.86 9.36 -13.91
C ILE A 140 5.12 8.76 -13.29
N VAL A 141 5.20 7.43 -13.22
CA VAL A 141 6.31 6.72 -12.56
C VAL A 141 7.42 6.42 -13.56
N GLU A 142 8.63 6.86 -13.24
CA GLU A 142 9.82 6.53 -14.02
C GLU A 142 10.41 5.18 -13.58
N GLU A 143 10.48 4.96 -12.27
CA GLU A 143 11.06 3.74 -11.71
C GLU A 143 10.38 3.35 -10.40
N ILE A 144 10.24 2.06 -10.19
CA ILE A 144 9.74 1.47 -8.94
C ILE A 144 10.76 0.46 -8.43
N ASP A 145 11.10 0.55 -7.16
CA ASP A 145 12.05 -0.37 -6.51
C ASP A 145 11.40 -0.95 -5.25
N ILE A 146 11.16 -2.25 -5.27
CA ILE A 146 10.57 -2.98 -4.13
C ILE A 146 11.69 -3.38 -3.18
N ILE A 147 12.05 -2.48 -2.28
CA ILE A 147 13.18 -2.62 -1.35
C ILE A 147 13.06 -3.88 -0.48
N ALA A 148 11.87 -4.14 0.03
CA ALA A 148 11.62 -5.22 0.99
C ALA A 148 11.19 -6.55 0.37
N LYS A 149 11.39 -6.72 -0.92
CA LYS A 149 11.01 -7.95 -1.65
C LYS A 149 11.52 -9.22 -0.93
N GLY A 150 10.60 -10.14 -0.66
CA GLY A 150 10.92 -11.42 -0.01
C GLY A 150 11.18 -11.34 1.49
N LYS A 151 11.07 -10.16 2.09
CA LYS A 151 11.36 -9.95 3.52
C LYS A 151 10.07 -9.88 4.33
N GLU A 152 10.18 -10.17 5.62
CA GLU A 152 9.13 -9.84 6.57
C GLU A 152 9.31 -8.39 7.01
N VAL A 153 8.22 -7.65 7.05
CA VAL A 153 8.20 -6.24 7.43
C VAL A 153 7.16 -5.98 8.51
N LYS A 154 7.38 -4.91 9.25
CA LYS A 154 6.40 -4.32 10.14
C LYS A 154 5.88 -3.02 9.52
N ALA A 155 4.64 -2.68 9.84
CA ALA A 155 4.06 -1.40 9.41
C ALA A 155 5.01 -0.26 9.79
N GLY A 156 5.27 0.64 8.85
CA GLY A 156 6.20 1.75 9.03
C GLY A 156 7.61 1.50 8.51
N GLU A 157 8.01 0.25 8.30
CA GLU A 157 9.30 -0.06 7.69
C GLU A 157 9.27 0.24 6.19
N LEU A 158 10.41 0.58 5.61
CA LEU A 158 10.51 0.90 4.18
C LEU A 158 10.12 -0.30 3.32
N LEU A 159 9.12 -0.12 2.46
CA LEU A 159 8.61 -1.16 1.57
C LEU A 159 9.16 -0.98 0.16
N MET A 160 8.98 0.20 -0.40
CA MET A 160 9.39 0.49 -1.78
C MET A 160 9.73 1.96 -1.96
N LYS A 161 10.44 2.25 -3.05
CA LYS A 161 10.77 3.61 -3.48
C LYS A 161 10.23 3.84 -4.88
N ILE A 162 9.66 5.01 -5.11
CA ILE A 162 9.07 5.40 -6.39
C ILE A 162 9.78 6.65 -6.89
N LYS A 163 10.22 6.63 -8.14
CA LYS A 163 10.78 7.80 -8.81
C LYS A 163 9.76 8.30 -9.82
N ILE A 164 9.39 9.57 -9.71
CA ILE A 164 8.45 10.22 -10.62
C ILE A 164 9.22 10.86 -11.78
N LYS A 165 8.61 10.85 -12.95
CA LYS A 165 9.15 11.46 -14.17
C LYS A 165 9.35 12.96 -14.06
#